data_2461d9b04df3b5d40a1fd1b692c5c0fc
#
_entry.id   2461d9b04df3b5d40a1fd1b692c5c0fc
#
_cell.length_a   1.000
_cell.length_b   1.000
_cell.length_c   1.000
_cell.angle_alpha   90.00
_cell.angle_beta   90.00
_cell.angle_gamma   90.00
#
_symmetry.space_group_name_H-M   'P 1'
#
loop_
_entity.id
_entity.type
_entity.pdbx_description
1 polymer ?
#
loop_
_entity_poly.entity_id
_entity_poly.type
_entity_poly.pdbx_seq_one_letter_code
_entity_poly.pdbx_strand_id
1 'polypeptide(L)'
;MNSYRDYYLKDIDNKLVDKKITVSGWVNRSRDHGNLLFIDLRDSTSLLQCVVDNTSVNFSELSKIKNEDVIKISGLVTKRSEETINTNLESGEVELKIESFEILSRCSKALPLEVNSDSDYGEEVRLKYRYLDLRRSKMQRNIKLRNQIINYVRDFMNNEGFMELATPILTAPSPEGARDYLVPSRLHKGSFYALPQAPQQFKQLY
;
A
#
# COMPACT_ATOMS: atom_id res chain seq x y z
N MET A 1 16.81 1.20 -15.26
CA MET A 1 15.54 1.95 -15.36
C MET A 1 14.41 0.96 -15.23
N ASN A 2 13.37 1.32 -14.50
CA ASN A 2 12.18 0.47 -14.37
C ASN A 2 11.32 0.68 -15.61
N SER A 3 10.99 -0.37 -16.35
CA SER A 3 10.19 -0.30 -17.59
C SER A 3 8.72 0.12 -17.36
N TYR A 4 8.28 0.18 -16.12
CA TYR A 4 6.89 0.48 -15.77
C TYR A 4 6.67 1.93 -15.28
N ARG A 5 7.71 2.63 -14.80
CA ARG A 5 7.58 4.00 -14.31
C ARG A 5 8.91 4.73 -14.25
N ASP A 6 8.87 6.04 -14.43
CA ASP A 6 10.00 6.94 -14.26
C ASP A 6 10.05 7.49 -12.83
N TYR A 7 8.87 7.77 -12.24
CA TYR A 7 8.70 8.38 -10.91
C TYR A 7 7.65 7.64 -10.08
N TYR A 8 7.76 7.74 -8.75
CA TYR A 8 6.64 7.49 -7.85
C TYR A 8 5.68 8.68 -7.88
N LEU A 9 4.38 8.44 -7.63
CA LEU A 9 3.37 9.49 -7.76
C LEU A 9 3.58 10.67 -6.79
N LYS A 10 4.14 10.44 -5.60
CA LYS A 10 4.52 11.50 -4.64
C LYS A 10 5.62 12.42 -5.15
N ASP A 11 6.47 11.95 -6.08
CA ASP A 11 7.63 12.70 -6.58
C ASP A 11 7.28 13.56 -7.82
N ILE A 12 5.99 13.57 -8.21
CA ILE A 12 5.48 14.33 -9.35
C ILE A 12 4.96 15.69 -8.86
N ASP A 13 5.71 16.72 -9.18
CA ASP A 13 5.45 18.10 -8.77
C ASP A 13 5.59 19.08 -9.95
N ASN A 14 5.49 20.38 -9.67
CA ASN A 14 5.61 21.45 -10.66
C ASN A 14 6.96 21.49 -11.41
N LYS A 15 8.03 20.83 -10.91
CA LYS A 15 9.33 20.75 -11.59
C LYS A 15 9.32 19.79 -12.79
N LEU A 16 8.27 18.98 -12.87
CA LEU A 16 8.07 18.03 -13.98
C LEU A 16 7.07 18.55 -15.03
N VAL A 17 6.52 19.76 -14.86
CA VAL A 17 5.64 20.36 -15.87
C VAL A 17 6.37 20.42 -17.22
N ASP A 18 5.63 20.16 -18.29
CA ASP A 18 6.10 20.02 -19.68
C ASP A 18 7.05 18.84 -19.94
N LYS A 19 7.22 17.93 -19.01
CA LYS A 19 7.97 16.71 -19.22
C LYS A 19 7.02 15.53 -19.53
N LYS A 20 7.45 14.69 -20.47
CA LYS A 20 6.81 13.41 -20.70
C LYS A 20 7.34 12.40 -19.72
N ILE A 21 6.43 11.75 -19.01
CA ILE A 21 6.74 10.73 -18.00
C ILE A 21 5.87 9.50 -18.18
N THR A 22 6.35 8.39 -17.67
CA THR A 22 5.60 7.14 -17.53
C THR A 22 5.35 6.84 -16.08
N VAL A 23 4.11 6.47 -15.74
CA VAL A 23 3.67 6.07 -14.41
C VAL A 23 2.84 4.80 -14.48
N SER A 24 2.83 4.02 -13.41
CA SER A 24 1.97 2.83 -13.30
C SER A 24 1.35 2.76 -11.92
N GLY A 25 0.12 2.27 -11.87
CA GLY A 25 -0.61 2.13 -10.61
C GLY A 25 -1.97 1.49 -10.80
N TRP A 26 -2.73 1.52 -9.74
CA TRP A 26 -4.11 1.07 -9.70
C TRP A 26 -5.05 2.23 -10.01
N VAL A 27 -6.08 1.98 -10.81
CA VAL A 27 -7.18 2.93 -11.01
C VAL A 27 -7.95 3.05 -9.69
N ASN A 28 -7.79 4.18 -9.03
CA ASN A 28 -8.50 4.46 -7.78
C ASN A 28 -9.93 4.88 -8.03
N ARG A 29 -10.14 5.74 -9.03
CA ARG A 29 -11.45 6.21 -9.49
C ARG A 29 -11.38 6.66 -10.93
N SER A 30 -12.45 6.46 -11.68
CA SER A 30 -12.65 7.01 -13.01
C SER A 30 -13.92 7.84 -13.04
N ARG A 31 -13.86 9.05 -13.68
CA ARG A 31 -14.99 10.00 -13.76
C ARG A 31 -15.08 10.50 -15.20
N ASP A 32 -16.19 10.18 -15.85
CA ASP A 32 -16.51 10.64 -17.21
C ASP A 32 -17.36 11.90 -17.14
N HIS A 33 -16.88 12.99 -17.71
CA HIS A 33 -17.56 14.26 -17.83
C HIS A 33 -17.96 14.56 -19.29
N GLY A 34 -18.10 13.53 -20.12
CA GLY A 34 -18.49 13.61 -21.51
C GLY A 34 -17.36 13.99 -22.44
N ASN A 35 -16.76 15.17 -22.29
CA ASN A 35 -15.62 15.61 -23.10
C ASN A 35 -14.26 15.27 -22.49
N LEU A 36 -14.20 15.02 -21.19
CA LEU A 36 -12.99 14.72 -20.44
C LEU A 36 -13.21 13.50 -19.55
N LEU A 37 -12.28 12.59 -19.58
CA LEU A 37 -12.21 11.45 -18.66
C LEU A 37 -11.07 11.71 -17.68
N PHE A 38 -11.39 11.72 -16.40
CA PHE A 38 -10.43 11.83 -15.31
C PHE A 38 -10.21 10.47 -14.67
N ILE A 39 -8.96 10.11 -14.49
CA ILE A 39 -8.53 8.87 -13.87
C ILE A 39 -7.62 9.22 -12.71
N ASP A 40 -8.06 8.94 -11.49
CA ASP A 40 -7.20 9.02 -10.31
C ASP A 40 -6.36 7.73 -10.25
N LEU A 41 -5.09 7.82 -10.55
CA LEU A 41 -4.13 6.71 -10.46
C LEU A 41 -3.54 6.68 -9.06
N ARG A 42 -3.43 5.51 -8.46
CA ARG A 42 -2.86 5.29 -7.13
C ARG A 42 -1.65 4.36 -7.19
N ASP A 43 -0.59 4.74 -6.48
CA ASP A 43 0.50 3.81 -6.16
C ASP A 43 0.63 3.65 -4.63
N SER A 44 1.76 3.12 -4.15
CA SER A 44 2.04 2.96 -2.72
C SER A 44 2.32 4.28 -2.00
N THR A 45 2.51 5.37 -2.72
CA THR A 45 2.99 6.65 -2.19
C THR A 45 1.93 7.73 -2.21
N SER A 46 1.18 7.88 -3.31
CA SER A 46 0.23 8.98 -3.50
C SER A 46 -0.83 8.66 -4.55
N LEU A 47 -1.62 9.67 -4.89
CA LEU A 47 -2.58 9.71 -5.98
C LEU A 47 -2.12 10.74 -7.02
N LEU A 48 -2.34 10.47 -8.31
CA LEU A 48 -2.14 11.41 -9.40
C LEU A 48 -3.39 11.44 -10.27
N GLN A 49 -3.91 12.62 -10.57
CA GLN A 49 -4.97 12.76 -11.57
C GLN A 49 -4.36 12.65 -12.97
N CYS A 50 -4.93 11.79 -13.78
CA CYS A 50 -4.64 11.67 -15.21
C CYS A 50 -5.87 12.11 -16.00
N VAL A 51 -5.69 12.78 -17.12
CA VAL A 51 -6.78 13.31 -17.94
C VAL A 51 -6.61 12.94 -19.41
N VAL A 52 -7.71 12.62 -20.06
CA VAL A 52 -7.77 12.40 -21.51
C VAL A 52 -9.05 13.05 -22.05
N ASP A 53 -8.92 13.73 -23.20
CA ASP A 53 -10.05 14.31 -23.91
C ASP A 53 -10.70 13.32 -24.88
N ASN A 54 -11.95 13.56 -25.27
CA ASN A 54 -12.74 12.69 -26.13
C ASN A 54 -12.27 12.65 -27.59
N THR A 55 -11.34 13.55 -27.99
CA THR A 55 -10.73 13.53 -29.32
C THR A 55 -9.58 12.52 -29.41
N SER A 56 -9.10 12.03 -28.26
CA SER A 56 -8.05 11.03 -28.19
C SER A 56 -8.56 9.65 -28.63
N VAL A 57 -7.77 8.97 -29.43
CA VAL A 57 -8.02 7.56 -29.85
C VAL A 57 -8.09 6.60 -28.65
N ASN A 58 -7.53 6.99 -27.52
CA ASN A 58 -7.47 6.20 -26.28
C ASN A 58 -8.76 6.33 -25.44
N PHE A 59 -9.59 7.34 -25.67
CA PHE A 59 -10.75 7.66 -24.83
C PHE A 59 -11.72 6.49 -24.70
N SER A 60 -12.11 5.89 -25.84
CA SER A 60 -13.09 4.79 -25.86
C SER A 60 -12.65 3.54 -25.12
N GLU A 61 -11.34 3.28 -25.00
CA GLU A 61 -10.83 2.13 -24.26
C GLU A 61 -10.62 2.48 -22.79
N LEU A 62 -10.13 3.68 -22.51
CA LEU A 62 -9.98 4.20 -21.14
C LEU A 62 -11.32 4.37 -20.42
N SER A 63 -12.41 4.70 -21.11
CA SER A 63 -13.73 4.79 -20.51
C SER A 63 -14.28 3.44 -20.00
N LYS A 64 -13.71 2.31 -20.41
CA LYS A 64 -14.09 0.96 -19.98
C LYS A 64 -13.27 0.44 -18.80
N ILE A 65 -12.26 1.19 -18.33
CA ILE A 65 -11.47 0.78 -17.19
C ILE A 65 -12.29 0.80 -15.91
N LYS A 66 -11.93 -0.09 -14.99
CA LYS A 66 -12.61 -0.24 -13.71
C LYS A 66 -11.67 0.13 -12.56
N ASN A 67 -12.27 0.44 -11.41
CA ASN A 67 -11.50 0.58 -10.18
C ASN A 67 -10.68 -0.68 -9.92
N GLU A 68 -9.45 -0.48 -9.48
CA GLU A 68 -8.44 -1.52 -9.21
C GLU A 68 -7.88 -2.22 -10.48
N ASP A 69 -8.22 -1.80 -11.71
CA ASP A 69 -7.41 -2.15 -12.87
C ASP A 69 -5.99 -1.60 -12.67
N VAL A 70 -5.00 -2.33 -13.12
CA VAL A 70 -3.60 -1.88 -13.10
C VAL A 70 -3.23 -1.39 -14.49
N ILE A 71 -2.83 -0.14 -14.58
CA ILE A 71 -2.50 0.49 -15.85
C ILE A 71 -1.14 1.18 -15.79
N LYS A 72 -0.51 1.25 -16.95
CA LYS A 72 0.67 2.06 -17.22
C LYS A 72 0.24 3.18 -18.14
N ILE A 73 0.59 4.41 -17.81
CA ILE A 73 0.24 5.61 -18.55
C ILE A 73 1.51 6.37 -18.89
N SER A 74 1.63 6.80 -20.13
CA SER A 74 2.65 7.76 -20.55
C SER A 74 1.97 9.02 -21.05
N GLY A 75 2.49 10.18 -20.66
CA GLY A 75 1.87 11.44 -21.00
C GLY A 75 2.68 12.65 -20.57
N LEU A 76 2.11 13.82 -20.78
CA LEU A 76 2.70 15.11 -20.47
C LEU A 76 2.19 15.59 -19.09
N VAL A 77 3.10 15.98 -18.22
CA VAL A 77 2.72 16.65 -16.95
C VAL A 77 2.30 18.07 -17.26
N THR A 78 1.11 18.45 -16.85
CA THR A 78 0.55 19.79 -17.03
C THR A 78 0.16 20.40 -15.69
N LYS A 79 0.25 21.73 -15.59
CA LYS A 79 -0.19 22.46 -14.42
C LYS A 79 -1.72 22.55 -14.42
N ARG A 80 -2.34 22.33 -13.28
CA ARG A 80 -3.80 22.49 -13.11
C ARG A 80 -4.13 23.97 -13.01
N SER A 81 -5.34 24.35 -13.46
CA SER A 81 -5.85 25.71 -13.23
C SER A 81 -6.05 25.96 -11.74
N GLU A 82 -5.94 27.21 -11.30
CA GLU A 82 -6.09 27.60 -9.89
C GLU A 82 -7.39 27.08 -9.27
N GLU A 83 -8.48 27.08 -10.06
CA GLU A 83 -9.80 26.58 -9.63
C GLU A 83 -9.87 25.07 -9.44
N THR A 84 -8.94 24.30 -10.04
CA THR A 84 -8.94 22.83 -10.03
C THR A 84 -7.82 22.24 -9.16
N ILE A 85 -7.02 23.07 -8.50
CA ILE A 85 -5.99 22.62 -7.56
C ILE A 85 -6.64 21.87 -6.42
N ASN A 86 -6.11 20.67 -6.12
CA ASN A 86 -6.57 19.86 -5.00
C ASN A 86 -5.53 19.82 -3.88
N THR A 87 -5.70 20.68 -2.90
CA THR A 87 -4.78 20.83 -1.75
C THR A 87 -4.71 19.59 -0.85
N ASN A 88 -5.60 18.61 -1.02
CA ASN A 88 -5.58 17.35 -0.26
C ASN A 88 -4.64 16.30 -0.88
N LEU A 89 -4.08 16.58 -2.06
CA LEU A 89 -3.14 15.67 -2.73
C LEU A 89 -1.77 16.33 -2.83
N GLU A 90 -0.70 15.57 -2.59
CA GLU A 90 0.68 16.04 -2.78
C GLU A 90 0.94 16.46 -4.23
N SER A 91 0.37 15.74 -5.20
CA SER A 91 0.42 16.05 -6.63
C SER A 91 -0.71 16.99 -7.10
N GLY A 92 -1.42 17.64 -6.19
CA GLY A 92 -2.67 18.34 -6.47
C GLY A 92 -2.55 19.58 -7.36
N GLU A 93 -1.35 20.12 -7.59
CA GLU A 93 -1.09 21.25 -8.48
C GLU A 93 -0.86 20.84 -9.93
N VAL A 94 -0.62 19.54 -10.18
CA VAL A 94 -0.33 19.00 -11.51
C VAL A 94 -1.27 17.88 -11.88
N GLU A 95 -1.35 17.58 -13.16
CA GLU A 95 -2.04 16.42 -13.70
C GLU A 95 -1.27 15.86 -14.89
N LEU A 96 -1.53 14.58 -15.23
CA LEU A 96 -0.91 13.92 -16.36
C LEU A 96 -1.87 13.86 -17.54
N LYS A 97 -1.59 14.59 -18.62
CA LYS A 97 -2.35 14.48 -19.87
C LYS A 97 -1.92 13.19 -20.57
N ILE A 98 -2.85 12.26 -20.73
CA ILE A 98 -2.58 10.91 -21.26
C ILE A 98 -2.30 10.99 -22.77
N GLU A 99 -1.15 10.47 -23.19
CA GLU A 99 -0.81 10.29 -24.61
C GLU A 99 -0.93 8.81 -25.04
N SER A 100 -0.53 7.90 -24.16
CA SER A 100 -0.66 6.45 -24.38
C SER A 100 -0.84 5.71 -23.06
N PHE A 101 -1.38 4.50 -23.14
CA PHE A 101 -1.58 3.65 -21.98
C PHE A 101 -1.47 2.17 -22.36
N GLU A 102 -1.26 1.35 -21.34
CA GLU A 102 -1.23 -0.11 -21.41
C GLU A 102 -1.96 -0.68 -20.19
N ILE A 103 -2.88 -1.60 -20.41
CA ILE A 103 -3.54 -2.32 -19.30
C ILE A 103 -2.65 -3.47 -18.89
N LEU A 104 -2.07 -3.37 -17.70
CA LEU A 104 -1.19 -4.40 -17.16
C LEU A 104 -1.96 -5.54 -16.52
N SER A 105 -3.11 -5.24 -15.90
CA SER A 105 -3.99 -6.24 -15.30
C SER A 105 -5.40 -5.70 -15.14
N ARG A 106 -6.41 -6.52 -15.39
CA ARG A 106 -7.81 -6.16 -15.21
C ARG A 106 -8.39 -6.74 -13.92
N CYS A 107 -9.17 -5.94 -13.23
CA CYS A 107 -10.00 -6.40 -12.13
C CYS A 107 -11.23 -7.12 -12.70
N SER A 108 -11.19 -8.45 -12.74
CA SER A 108 -12.21 -9.27 -13.42
C SER A 108 -13.52 -9.39 -12.66
N LYS A 109 -13.51 -9.17 -11.34
CA LYS A 109 -14.68 -9.33 -10.45
C LYS A 109 -14.91 -8.07 -9.63
N ALA A 110 -16.17 -7.85 -9.24
CA ALA A 110 -16.48 -6.83 -8.24
C ALA A 110 -15.75 -7.15 -6.92
N LEU A 111 -15.12 -6.13 -6.36
CA LEU A 111 -14.41 -6.30 -5.10
C LEU A 111 -15.40 -6.41 -3.94
N PRO A 112 -15.21 -7.38 -3.05
CA PRO A 112 -16.07 -7.55 -1.88
C PRO A 112 -15.88 -6.45 -0.82
N LEU A 113 -14.81 -5.67 -0.95
CA LEU A 113 -14.43 -4.56 -0.11
C LEU A 113 -13.77 -3.49 -0.99
N GLU A 114 -14.31 -2.27 -0.96
CA GLU A 114 -13.74 -1.14 -1.70
C GLU A 114 -12.51 -0.58 -0.99
N VAL A 115 -11.40 -0.50 -1.70
CA VAL A 115 -10.12 0.00 -1.17
C VAL A 115 -10.14 1.52 -1.01
N ASN A 116 -10.83 2.22 -1.91
CA ASN A 116 -10.89 3.68 -1.98
C ASN A 116 -12.09 4.30 -1.24
N SER A 117 -12.74 3.53 -0.38
CA SER A 117 -13.91 3.96 0.40
C SER A 117 -13.59 3.99 1.90
N ASP A 118 -14.15 4.97 2.60
CA ASP A 118 -14.13 5.05 4.06
C ASP A 118 -15.32 4.29 4.71
N SER A 119 -16.10 3.56 3.92
CA SER A 119 -17.20 2.72 4.41
C SER A 119 -16.73 1.77 5.51
N ASP A 120 -17.56 1.61 6.53
CA ASP A 120 -17.28 0.65 7.59
C ASP A 120 -17.73 -0.75 7.18
N TYR A 121 -16.78 -1.67 7.13
CA TYR A 121 -17.03 -3.08 6.86
C TYR A 121 -16.89 -3.88 8.14
N GLY A 122 -17.79 -4.84 8.36
CA GLY A 122 -17.73 -5.75 9.50
C GLY A 122 -16.39 -6.49 9.58
N GLU A 123 -16.00 -6.86 10.78
CA GLU A 123 -14.70 -7.49 11.05
C GLU A 123 -14.50 -8.78 10.25
N GLU A 124 -15.53 -9.61 10.12
CA GLU A 124 -15.49 -10.86 9.36
C GLU A 124 -15.09 -10.63 7.89
N VAL A 125 -15.71 -9.64 7.23
CA VAL A 125 -15.38 -9.28 5.84
C VAL A 125 -13.95 -8.78 5.73
N ARG A 126 -13.52 -7.93 6.67
CA ARG A 126 -12.17 -7.36 6.71
C ARG A 126 -11.10 -8.43 6.95
N LEU A 127 -11.37 -9.41 7.80
CA LEU A 127 -10.46 -10.54 8.05
C LEU A 127 -10.39 -11.49 6.85
N LYS A 128 -11.54 -11.81 6.26
CA LYS A 128 -11.61 -12.67 5.07
C LYS A 128 -10.88 -12.08 3.86
N TYR A 129 -11.02 -10.78 3.64
CA TYR A 129 -10.40 -10.05 2.53
C TYR A 129 -9.30 -9.13 3.02
N ARG A 130 -8.46 -9.62 3.93
CA ARG A 130 -7.45 -8.83 4.62
C ARG A 130 -6.49 -8.11 3.68
N TYR A 131 -6.15 -8.72 2.55
CA TYR A 131 -5.28 -8.15 1.54
C TYR A 131 -5.87 -6.88 0.88
N LEU A 132 -7.20 -6.73 0.80
CA LEU A 132 -7.87 -5.51 0.36
C LEU A 132 -7.97 -4.50 1.50
N ASP A 133 -8.38 -4.93 2.70
CA ASP A 133 -8.48 -4.05 3.87
C ASP A 133 -7.14 -3.36 4.19
N LEU A 134 -6.02 -4.07 4.06
CA LEU A 134 -4.69 -3.52 4.27
C LEU A 134 -4.27 -2.45 3.25
N ARG A 135 -4.94 -2.35 2.12
CA ARG A 135 -4.71 -1.30 1.11
C ARG A 135 -5.46 -0.01 1.39
N ARG A 136 -6.47 -0.04 2.27
CA ARG A 136 -7.27 1.13 2.63
C ARG A 136 -6.41 2.16 3.37
N SER A 137 -6.67 3.44 3.12
CA SER A 137 -5.90 4.57 3.68
C SER A 137 -5.81 4.52 5.20
N LYS A 138 -6.91 4.22 5.90
CA LYS A 138 -6.94 4.06 7.36
C LYS A 138 -5.99 2.96 7.84
N MET A 139 -6.00 1.80 7.18
CA MET A 139 -5.13 0.68 7.56
C MET A 139 -3.66 0.95 7.25
N GLN A 140 -3.38 1.54 6.07
CA GLN A 140 -2.03 1.97 5.71
C GLN A 140 -1.45 2.96 6.72
N ARG A 141 -2.24 3.95 7.14
CA ARG A 141 -1.84 4.90 8.19
C ARG A 141 -1.53 4.19 9.51
N ASN A 142 -2.39 3.26 9.93
CA ASN A 142 -2.19 2.53 11.19
C ASN A 142 -0.92 1.67 11.15
N ILE A 143 -0.64 0.99 10.01
CA ILE A 143 0.58 0.18 9.85
C ILE A 143 1.83 1.06 9.86
N LYS A 144 1.81 2.19 9.16
CA LYS A 144 2.91 3.17 9.16
C LYS A 144 3.17 3.71 10.56
N LEU A 145 2.11 4.11 11.27
CA LEU A 145 2.23 4.61 12.64
C LEU A 145 2.80 3.54 13.58
N ARG A 146 2.29 2.31 13.51
CA ARG A 146 2.83 1.19 14.29
C ARG A 146 4.32 0.98 14.03
N ASN A 147 4.75 1.01 12.78
CA ASN A 147 6.16 0.88 12.41
C ASN A 147 7.00 2.02 12.99
N GLN A 148 6.51 3.26 12.92
CA GLN A 148 7.19 4.42 13.50
C GLN A 148 7.35 4.28 15.02
N ILE A 149 6.30 3.85 15.72
CA ILE A 149 6.34 3.63 17.18
C ILE A 149 7.38 2.55 17.53
N ILE A 150 7.37 1.42 16.82
CA ILE A 150 8.33 0.34 17.08
C ILE A 150 9.77 0.81 16.85
N ASN A 151 10.04 1.52 15.76
CA ASN A 151 11.38 2.06 15.49
C ASN A 151 11.80 3.07 16.55
N TYR A 152 10.90 3.99 16.93
CA TYR A 152 11.19 4.96 17.99
C TYR A 152 11.55 4.29 19.31
N VAL A 153 10.79 3.25 19.71
CA VAL A 153 11.08 2.50 20.96
C VAL A 153 12.45 1.82 20.88
N ARG A 154 12.78 1.21 19.73
CA ARG A 154 14.11 0.59 19.53
C ARG A 154 15.24 1.60 19.62
N ASP A 155 15.10 2.71 18.89
CA ASP A 155 16.10 3.78 18.90
C ASP A 155 16.28 4.36 20.29
N PHE A 156 15.17 4.62 21.01
CA PHE A 156 15.20 5.11 22.37
C PHE A 156 15.94 4.15 23.30
N MET A 157 15.59 2.87 23.30
CA MET A 157 16.24 1.87 24.14
C MET A 157 17.72 1.69 23.82
N ASN A 158 18.09 1.68 22.54
CA ASN A 158 19.49 1.60 22.12
C ASN A 158 20.29 2.82 22.59
N ASN A 159 19.73 4.02 22.52
CA ASN A 159 20.38 5.25 22.98
C ASN A 159 20.56 5.27 24.52
N GLU A 160 19.68 4.62 25.26
CA GLU A 160 19.79 4.42 26.72
C GLU A 160 20.76 3.28 27.10
N GLY A 161 21.43 2.68 26.14
CA GLY A 161 22.43 1.63 26.38
C GLY A 161 21.88 0.21 26.48
N PHE A 162 20.60 0.00 26.16
CA PHE A 162 20.02 -1.34 26.08
C PHE A 162 20.31 -1.97 24.72
N MET A 163 20.35 -3.30 24.70
CA MET A 163 20.55 -4.09 23.49
C MET A 163 19.31 -4.97 23.22
N GLU A 164 18.79 -4.93 21.98
CA GLU A 164 17.73 -5.85 21.56
C GLU A 164 18.33 -7.22 21.23
N LEU A 165 17.91 -8.25 21.96
CA LEU A 165 18.36 -9.63 21.75
C LEU A 165 17.19 -10.50 21.33
N ALA A 166 17.35 -11.25 20.25
CA ALA A 166 16.38 -12.21 19.79
C ALA A 166 16.53 -13.51 20.58
N THR A 167 15.48 -13.93 21.29
CA THR A 167 15.44 -15.20 22.00
C THR A 167 14.73 -16.26 21.18
N PRO A 168 15.02 -17.58 21.36
CA PRO A 168 14.33 -18.65 20.66
C PRO A 168 12.81 -18.61 20.90
N ILE A 169 12.02 -18.85 19.83
CA ILE A 169 10.55 -18.94 19.88
C ILE A 169 10.09 -20.36 20.22
N LEU A 170 10.82 -21.36 19.76
CA LEU A 170 10.59 -22.78 20.07
C LEU A 170 11.64 -23.26 21.04
N THR A 171 11.22 -23.71 22.24
CA THR A 171 12.11 -24.12 23.33
C THR A 171 11.60 -25.37 24.03
N ALA A 172 12.27 -25.80 25.09
CA ALA A 172 11.70 -26.70 26.05
C ALA A 172 10.65 -25.99 26.92
N PRO A 173 9.64 -26.70 27.44
CA PRO A 173 8.67 -26.11 28.38
C PRO A 173 9.37 -25.50 29.58
N SER A 174 8.89 -24.32 30.02
CA SER A 174 9.36 -23.68 31.25
C SER A 174 8.46 -24.07 32.42
N PRO A 175 9.02 -24.38 33.60
CA PRO A 175 8.23 -24.65 34.78
C PRO A 175 7.57 -23.38 35.38
N GLU A 176 7.95 -22.21 34.87
CA GLU A 176 7.46 -20.91 35.35
C GLU A 176 6.27 -20.43 34.53
N GLY A 177 5.16 -20.10 35.18
CA GLY A 177 4.03 -19.41 34.58
C GLY A 177 2.85 -20.30 34.19
N ALA A 178 1.99 -19.77 33.30
CA ALA A 178 0.82 -20.45 32.80
C ALA A 178 1.24 -21.55 31.78
N ARG A 179 0.27 -22.37 31.36
CA ARG A 179 0.50 -23.47 30.43
C ARG A 179 1.04 -22.96 29.09
N ASP A 180 2.19 -23.50 28.68
CA ASP A 180 2.78 -23.26 27.37
C ASP A 180 1.98 -23.98 26.28
N TYR A 181 2.00 -23.39 25.06
CA TYR A 181 1.53 -24.10 23.88
C TYR A 181 2.57 -25.11 23.43
N LEU A 182 2.15 -26.40 23.37
CA LEU A 182 3.01 -27.49 22.95
C LEU A 182 2.95 -27.68 21.42
N VAL A 183 4.11 -27.81 20.79
CA VAL A 183 4.27 -28.07 19.37
C VAL A 183 4.92 -29.45 19.18
N PRO A 184 4.24 -30.46 18.57
CA PRO A 184 4.80 -31.78 18.39
C PRO A 184 6.08 -31.73 17.55
N SER A 185 7.12 -32.44 17.99
CA SER A 185 8.34 -32.59 17.21
C SER A 185 8.14 -33.57 16.05
N ARG A 186 8.53 -33.17 14.84
CA ARG A 186 8.55 -34.07 13.67
C ARG A 186 9.77 -35.02 13.68
N LEU A 187 10.85 -34.61 14.34
CA LEU A 187 12.11 -35.32 14.36
C LEU A 187 12.17 -36.36 15.49
N HIS A 188 11.53 -36.07 16.62
CA HIS A 188 11.60 -36.91 17.83
C HIS A 188 10.18 -37.31 18.23
N LYS A 189 9.80 -38.56 17.96
CA LYS A 189 8.50 -39.10 18.33
C LYS A 189 8.28 -39.04 19.84
N GLY A 190 7.12 -38.54 20.27
CA GLY A 190 6.76 -38.41 21.67
C GLY A 190 7.36 -37.20 22.38
N SER A 191 8.16 -36.37 21.69
CA SER A 191 8.72 -35.14 22.21
C SER A 191 7.98 -33.93 21.67
N PHE A 192 8.00 -32.82 22.45
CA PHE A 192 7.34 -31.57 22.13
C PHE A 192 8.29 -30.42 22.33
N TYR A 193 8.17 -29.42 21.47
CA TYR A 193 8.65 -28.07 21.75
C TYR A 193 7.54 -27.29 22.45
N ALA A 194 7.89 -26.19 23.07
CA ALA A 194 6.94 -25.23 23.65
C ALA A 194 7.15 -23.83 23.04
N LEU A 195 6.06 -23.07 22.94
CA LEU A 195 6.10 -21.62 22.74
C LEU A 195 6.14 -20.97 24.13
N PRO A 196 7.31 -20.47 24.58
CA PRO A 196 7.46 -19.99 25.95
C PRO A 196 6.70 -18.68 26.13
N GLN A 197 6.14 -18.49 27.32
CA GLN A 197 5.52 -17.21 27.71
C GLN A 197 6.55 -16.14 28.05
N ALA A 198 7.62 -16.53 28.74
CA ALA A 198 8.67 -15.64 29.19
C ALA A 198 10.05 -16.11 28.70
N PRO A 199 10.80 -15.29 27.97
CA PRO A 199 12.15 -15.59 27.51
C PRO A 199 13.21 -15.33 28.60
N GLN A 200 12.84 -15.27 29.87
CA GLN A 200 13.70 -14.86 30.98
C GLN A 200 14.97 -15.70 31.13
N GLN A 201 14.84 -17.03 31.03
CA GLN A 201 15.98 -17.94 31.13
C GLN A 201 17.02 -17.68 30.02
N PHE A 202 16.56 -17.43 28.80
CA PHE A 202 17.47 -17.12 27.69
C PHE A 202 18.14 -15.77 27.84
N LYS A 203 17.41 -14.75 28.37
CA LYS A 203 17.99 -13.43 28.62
C LYS A 203 19.09 -13.47 29.70
N GLN A 204 19.04 -14.42 30.61
CA GLN A 204 20.06 -14.59 31.64
C GLN A 204 21.37 -15.23 31.12
N LEU A 205 21.35 -15.79 29.91
CA LEU A 205 22.54 -16.38 29.28
C LEU A 205 23.36 -15.37 28.49
N TYR A 206 22.80 -14.15 28.25
CA TYR A 206 23.49 -13.06 27.58
C TYR A 206 24.06 -12.07 28.60
#